data_5d8e9d77d153d78255cb72281adbdb6f
#
_entry.id   5d8e9d77d153d78255cb72281adbdb6f
#
_cell.length_a   1.000
_cell.length_b   1.000
_cell.length_c   1.000
_cell.angle_alpha   90.00
_cell.angle_beta   90.00
_cell.angle_gamma   90.00
#
_symmetry.space_group_name_H-M   'P 1'
#
loop_
_entity.id
_entity.type
_entity.pdbx_description
1 polymer ?
#
loop_
_entity_poly.entity_id
_entity_poly.type
_entity_poly.pdbx_seq_one_letter_code
_entity_poly.pdbx_strand_id
1 'polypeptide(L)'
;MQREYDVEVRWAPYFLDPSTPPEGKPRKPQTRPDDPPTRIEAMGEELGLHFSRGRTWTSNSHLALEAAEFAAETPAAEAFHRAMFKAYFDDLEDIGAIDTIVRIGEAAGLDGLALREALETGAFRQQVDDGIDWARQAGVTGVPTFIIADRWAVVGAQTTTSSSR
;
A
#
# COMPACT_ATOMS: atom_id res chain seq x y z
N MET A 1 -3.95 -18.74 0.60
CA MET A 1 -4.22 -18.97 -0.84
C MET A 1 -3.00 -19.53 -1.56
N GLN A 2 -1.86 -18.86 -1.63
CA GLN A 2 -0.65 -19.39 -2.31
C GLN A 2 -0.09 -20.71 -1.76
N ARG A 3 -0.43 -21.09 -0.52
CA ARG A 3 -0.03 -22.39 0.07
C ARG A 3 -0.91 -23.58 -0.34
N GLU A 4 -2.10 -23.31 -0.87
CA GLU A 4 -3.11 -24.34 -1.21
C GLU A 4 -3.38 -24.41 -2.72
N TYR A 5 -3.03 -23.34 -3.45
CA TYR A 5 -3.27 -23.23 -4.89
C TYR A 5 -2.03 -22.65 -5.57
N ASP A 6 -1.73 -23.16 -6.76
CA ASP A 6 -0.69 -22.59 -7.64
C ASP A 6 -1.25 -21.32 -8.29
N VAL A 7 -1.02 -20.18 -7.63
CA VAL A 7 -1.51 -18.87 -8.09
C VAL A 7 -0.35 -17.88 -8.15
N GLU A 8 -0.28 -17.18 -9.25
CA GLU A 8 0.54 -15.99 -9.39
C GLU A 8 -0.24 -14.77 -8.89
N VAL A 9 0.37 -13.98 -8.03
CA VAL A 9 -0.23 -12.74 -7.50
C VAL A 9 0.55 -11.55 -8.03
N ARG A 10 -0.14 -10.69 -8.76
CA ARG A 10 0.38 -9.41 -9.22
C ARG A 10 -0.29 -8.29 -8.44
N TRP A 11 0.49 -7.41 -7.87
CA TRP A 11 0.01 -6.18 -7.27
C TRP A 11 -0.22 -5.12 -8.36
N ALA A 12 -1.32 -4.40 -8.25
CA ALA A 12 -1.62 -3.28 -9.13
C ALA A 12 -1.77 -2.00 -8.31
N PRO A 13 -1.21 -0.88 -8.75
CA PRO A 13 -1.33 0.39 -8.05
C PRO A 13 -2.77 0.88 -8.04
N TYR A 14 -3.21 1.44 -6.91
CA TYR A 14 -4.49 2.09 -6.77
C TYR A 14 -4.35 3.36 -5.94
N PHE A 15 -4.78 4.48 -6.49
CA PHE A 15 -4.72 5.76 -5.81
C PHE A 15 -6.06 6.07 -5.15
N LEU A 16 -6.17 5.80 -3.87
CA LEU A 16 -7.43 5.82 -3.12
C LEU A 16 -8.07 7.21 -3.04
N ASP A 17 -7.26 8.25 -2.86
CA ASP A 17 -7.72 9.63 -2.80
C ASP A 17 -6.94 10.53 -3.78
N PRO A 18 -7.38 10.60 -5.04
CA PRO A 18 -6.72 11.43 -6.06
C PRO A 18 -6.81 12.94 -5.79
N SER A 19 -7.59 13.37 -4.79
CA SER A 19 -7.65 14.77 -4.38
C SER A 19 -6.54 15.20 -3.43
N THR A 20 -5.69 14.24 -2.97
CA THR A 20 -4.54 14.56 -2.12
C THR A 20 -3.46 15.21 -2.97
N PRO A 21 -3.07 16.47 -2.68
CA PRO A 21 -2.05 17.16 -3.45
C PRO A 21 -0.67 16.48 -3.30
N PRO A 22 0.27 16.72 -4.23
CA PRO A 22 1.58 16.07 -4.23
C PRO A 22 2.34 16.18 -2.90
N GLU A 23 2.22 17.31 -2.23
CA GLU A 23 2.83 17.57 -0.92
C GLU A 23 2.10 16.89 0.24
N GLY A 24 0.96 16.25 0.00
CA GLY A 24 0.10 15.75 1.06
C GLY A 24 -0.83 16.84 1.62
N LYS A 25 -1.60 16.50 2.67
CA LYS A 25 -2.53 17.45 3.31
C LYS A 25 -2.69 17.16 4.81
N PRO A 26 -2.90 18.22 5.63
CA PRO A 26 -3.28 18.04 7.02
C PRO A 26 -4.62 17.29 7.16
N ARG A 27 -4.72 16.48 8.20
CA ARG A 27 -5.98 15.83 8.58
C ARG A 27 -6.20 15.92 10.09
N LYS A 28 -7.45 15.87 10.50
CA LYS A 28 -7.79 15.71 11.90
C LYS A 28 -7.76 14.23 12.27
N PRO A 29 -7.18 13.87 13.44
CA PRO A 29 -7.31 12.51 13.94
C PRO A 29 -8.77 12.08 14.04
N GLN A 30 -9.07 10.88 13.58
CA GLN A 30 -10.43 10.33 13.59
C GLN A 30 -10.77 9.63 14.92
N THR A 31 -9.75 9.25 15.67
CA THR A 31 -9.86 8.56 16.95
C THR A 31 -9.04 9.29 18.00
N ARG A 32 -9.52 9.27 19.25
CA ARG A 32 -8.76 9.75 20.42
C ARG A 32 -7.99 8.58 21.03
N PRO A 33 -6.92 8.85 21.80
CA PRO A 33 -6.16 7.79 22.45
C PRO A 33 -7.03 6.87 23.33
N ASP A 34 -8.02 7.43 24.02
CA ASP A 34 -8.89 6.71 24.97
C ASP A 34 -10.17 6.12 24.35
N ASP A 35 -10.37 6.29 23.02
CA ASP A 35 -11.51 5.67 22.35
C ASP A 35 -11.34 4.14 22.34
N PRO A 36 -12.44 3.36 22.38
CA PRO A 36 -12.35 1.90 22.20
C PRO A 36 -11.74 1.56 20.85
N PRO A 37 -11.10 0.38 20.73
CA PRO A 37 -10.52 -0.05 19.45
C PRO A 37 -11.56 -0.05 18.34
N THR A 38 -11.19 0.51 17.20
CA THR A 38 -11.97 0.39 15.98
C THR A 38 -11.93 -1.06 15.47
N ARG A 39 -12.88 -1.43 14.60
CA ARG A 39 -12.92 -2.77 14.02
C ARG A 39 -11.60 -3.12 13.29
N ILE A 40 -11.00 -2.15 12.60
CA ILE A 40 -9.76 -2.40 11.85
C ILE A 40 -8.56 -2.58 12.79
N GLU A 41 -8.49 -1.82 13.87
CA GLU A 41 -7.45 -1.97 14.91
C GLU A 41 -7.55 -3.34 15.58
N ALA A 42 -8.76 -3.76 15.98
CA ALA A 42 -8.98 -5.07 16.60
C ALA A 42 -8.62 -6.22 15.65
N MET A 43 -9.03 -6.17 14.37
CA MET A 43 -8.67 -7.18 13.37
C MET A 43 -7.16 -7.18 13.08
N GLY A 44 -6.52 -6.01 13.08
CA GLY A 44 -5.08 -5.88 12.89
C GLY A 44 -4.31 -6.54 14.03
N GLU A 45 -4.71 -6.30 15.26
CA GLU A 45 -4.07 -6.88 16.44
C GLU A 45 -4.13 -8.41 16.44
N GLU A 46 -5.27 -9.02 16.04
CA GLU A 46 -5.39 -10.46 15.86
C GLU A 46 -4.39 -11.04 14.84
N LEU A 47 -3.96 -10.21 13.88
CA LEU A 47 -2.98 -10.55 12.83
C LEU A 47 -1.55 -10.11 13.15
N GLY A 48 -1.32 -9.53 14.34
CA GLY A 48 -0.02 -8.97 14.72
C GLY A 48 0.34 -7.66 14.01
N LEU A 49 -0.68 -6.94 13.51
CA LEU A 49 -0.53 -5.63 12.87
C LEU A 49 -0.98 -4.53 13.84
N HIS A 50 -0.15 -3.51 13.99
CA HIS A 50 -0.46 -2.36 14.84
C HIS A 50 -0.87 -1.15 13.96
N PHE A 51 -1.91 -0.44 14.42
CA PHE A 51 -2.39 0.80 13.82
C PHE A 51 -2.31 1.93 14.84
N SER A 52 -1.34 2.81 14.67
CA SER A 52 -1.16 3.95 15.56
C SER A 52 -2.23 5.01 15.34
N ARG A 53 -2.65 5.63 16.44
CA ARG A 53 -3.63 6.72 16.46
C ARG A 53 -2.95 8.08 16.39
N GLY A 54 -3.76 9.12 16.18
CA GLY A 54 -3.27 10.49 16.21
C GLY A 54 -2.64 10.99 14.92
N ARG A 55 -2.84 10.30 13.80
CA ARG A 55 -2.36 10.77 12.48
C ARG A 55 -2.92 12.16 12.17
N THR A 56 -2.03 13.11 11.91
CA THR A 56 -2.34 14.51 11.57
C THR A 56 -2.05 14.87 10.12
N TRP A 57 -1.53 13.91 9.34
CA TRP A 57 -1.11 14.11 7.95
C TRP A 57 -1.63 12.99 7.04
N THR A 58 -2.06 13.35 5.83
CA THR A 58 -2.35 12.41 4.75
C THR A 58 -1.30 12.58 3.67
N SER A 59 -0.47 11.57 3.48
CA SER A 59 0.55 11.54 2.42
C SER A 59 -0.10 11.38 1.06
N ASN A 60 0.47 11.99 0.02
CA ASN A 60 0.23 11.56 -1.34
C ASN A 60 1.04 10.28 -1.57
N SER A 61 0.35 9.19 -1.92
CA SER A 61 1.00 7.88 -2.05
C SER A 61 1.59 7.60 -3.44
N HIS A 62 1.55 8.55 -4.38
CA HIS A 62 1.98 8.30 -5.75
C HIS A 62 3.46 7.88 -5.81
N LEU A 63 4.37 8.61 -5.14
CA LEU A 63 5.78 8.24 -5.06
C LEU A 63 6.02 6.90 -4.36
N ALA A 64 5.21 6.57 -3.36
CA ALA A 64 5.26 5.26 -2.71
C ALA A 64 4.84 4.12 -3.67
N LEU A 65 3.89 4.37 -4.56
CA LEU A 65 3.51 3.43 -5.62
C LEU A 65 4.62 3.30 -6.68
N GLU A 66 5.27 4.39 -7.09
CA GLU A 66 6.44 4.32 -7.98
C GLU A 66 7.57 3.50 -7.36
N ALA A 67 7.85 3.70 -6.07
CA ALA A 67 8.83 2.90 -5.34
C ALA A 67 8.44 1.42 -5.23
N ALA A 68 7.15 1.11 -5.13
CA ALA A 68 6.68 -0.27 -5.12
C ALA A 68 6.87 -0.96 -6.47
N GLU A 69 6.68 -0.24 -7.60
CA GLU A 69 6.99 -0.77 -8.93
C GLU A 69 8.50 -0.99 -9.11
N PHE A 70 9.36 -0.06 -8.64
CA PHE A 70 10.80 -0.27 -8.60
C PHE A 70 11.17 -1.51 -7.79
N ALA A 71 10.60 -1.68 -6.61
CA ALA A 71 10.87 -2.81 -5.74
C ALA A 71 10.38 -4.14 -6.34
N ALA A 72 9.30 -4.14 -7.13
CA ALA A 72 8.72 -5.34 -7.74
C ALA A 72 9.71 -6.09 -8.65
N GLU A 73 10.72 -5.41 -9.18
CA GLU A 73 11.79 -5.99 -10.00
C GLU A 73 12.92 -6.62 -9.15
N THR A 74 12.77 -6.63 -7.83
CA THR A 74 13.83 -7.08 -6.89
C THR A 74 13.32 -8.16 -5.92
N PRO A 75 14.23 -8.97 -5.34
CA PRO A 75 13.87 -9.90 -4.27
C PRO A 75 13.37 -9.22 -2.99
N ALA A 76 13.61 -7.91 -2.83
CA ALA A 76 13.21 -7.14 -1.65
C ALA A 76 11.75 -6.64 -1.69
N ALA A 77 11.01 -6.89 -2.76
CA ALA A 77 9.65 -6.40 -2.99
C ALA A 77 8.70 -6.61 -1.79
N GLU A 78 8.63 -7.83 -1.26
CA GLU A 78 7.75 -8.12 -0.13
C GLU A 78 8.18 -7.42 1.15
N ALA A 79 9.50 -7.39 1.44
CA ALA A 79 10.05 -6.69 2.61
C ALA A 79 9.79 -5.20 2.53
N PHE A 80 9.99 -4.58 1.37
CA PHE A 80 9.69 -3.19 1.12
C PHE A 80 8.21 -2.87 1.31
N HIS A 81 7.30 -3.67 0.74
CA HIS A 81 5.85 -3.49 0.91
C HIS A 81 5.45 -3.47 2.38
N ARG A 82 5.91 -4.46 3.15
CA ARG A 82 5.62 -4.55 4.60
C ARG A 82 6.17 -3.34 5.35
N ALA A 83 7.39 -2.91 5.04
CA ALA A 83 8.02 -1.75 5.67
C ALA A 83 7.26 -0.45 5.36
N MET A 84 6.79 -0.26 4.14
CA MET A 84 5.98 0.91 3.75
C MET A 84 4.64 0.95 4.47
N PHE A 85 3.93 -0.19 4.58
CA PHE A 85 2.69 -0.25 5.36
C PHE A 85 2.92 0.03 6.83
N LYS A 86 3.99 -0.54 7.42
CA LYS A 86 4.37 -0.26 8.80
C LYS A 86 4.65 1.24 9.00
N ALA A 87 5.49 1.83 8.17
CA ALA A 87 5.83 3.25 8.23
C ALA A 87 4.57 4.13 8.18
N TYR A 88 3.64 3.81 7.29
CA TYR A 88 2.42 4.59 7.15
C TYR A 88 1.44 4.37 8.30
N PHE A 89 1.10 3.15 8.66
CA PHE A 89 0.02 2.85 9.60
C PHE A 89 0.47 2.77 11.06
N ASP A 90 1.69 2.33 11.34
CA ASP A 90 2.21 2.17 12.70
C ASP A 90 3.10 3.37 13.09
N ASP A 91 4.10 3.71 12.28
CA ASP A 91 5.05 4.77 12.61
C ASP A 91 4.52 6.18 12.25
N LEU A 92 3.40 6.27 11.53
CA LEU A 92 2.74 7.51 11.08
C LEU A 92 3.62 8.41 10.21
N GLU A 93 4.57 7.83 9.48
CA GLU A 93 5.50 8.55 8.63
C GLU A 93 4.83 9.08 7.35
N ASP A 94 5.44 10.13 6.79
CA ASP A 94 5.02 10.65 5.49
C ASP A 94 5.67 9.85 4.35
N ILE A 95 4.90 8.93 3.79
CA ILE A 95 5.30 8.12 2.62
C ILE A 95 5.21 8.85 1.28
N GLY A 96 4.88 10.14 1.27
CA GLY A 96 4.97 11.00 0.10
C GLY A 96 6.34 11.66 -0.06
N ALA A 97 7.22 11.57 0.94
CA ALA A 97 8.54 12.18 0.93
C ALA A 97 9.61 11.20 0.43
N ILE A 98 10.38 11.61 -0.59
CA ILE A 98 11.44 10.77 -1.21
C ILE A 98 12.43 10.28 -0.15
N ASP A 99 12.87 11.14 0.77
CA ASP A 99 13.84 10.76 1.79
C ASP A 99 13.33 9.66 2.73
N THR A 100 12.03 9.73 3.09
CA THR A 100 11.37 8.67 3.87
C THR A 100 11.32 7.37 3.10
N ILE A 101 10.91 7.41 1.83
CA ILE A 101 10.80 6.23 0.96
C ILE A 101 12.17 5.56 0.77
N VAL A 102 13.20 6.36 0.47
CA VAL A 102 14.57 5.86 0.26
C VAL A 102 15.11 5.18 1.52
N ARG A 103 14.97 5.82 2.69
CA ARG A 103 15.40 5.24 3.96
C ARG A 103 14.69 3.90 4.25
N ILE A 104 13.39 3.82 3.99
CA ILE A 104 12.62 2.58 4.15
C ILE A 104 13.10 1.52 3.15
N GLY A 105 13.36 1.92 1.90
CA GLY A 105 13.86 1.06 0.85
C GLY A 105 15.22 0.44 1.19
N GLU A 106 16.16 1.25 1.65
CA GLU A 106 17.48 0.78 2.10
C GLU A 106 17.38 -0.23 3.25
N ALA A 107 16.53 0.07 4.24
CA ALA A 107 16.29 -0.83 5.35
C ALA A 107 15.65 -2.17 4.92
N ALA A 108 14.91 -2.16 3.81
CA ALA A 108 14.31 -3.35 3.20
C ALA A 108 15.25 -4.09 2.24
N GLY A 109 16.44 -3.54 1.94
CA GLY A 109 17.45 -4.15 1.08
C GLY A 109 17.44 -3.68 -0.37
N LEU A 110 16.78 -2.55 -0.69
CA LEU A 110 16.87 -1.90 -1.99
C LEU A 110 18.15 -1.05 -2.10
N ASP A 111 18.61 -0.84 -3.33
CA ASP A 111 19.63 0.16 -3.62
C ASP A 111 19.03 1.57 -3.48
N GLY A 112 19.39 2.28 -2.41
CA GLY A 112 18.85 3.60 -2.08
C GLY A 112 19.22 4.67 -3.10
N LEU A 113 20.40 4.60 -3.71
CA LEU A 113 20.83 5.57 -4.74
C LEU A 113 20.00 5.37 -6.02
N ALA A 114 19.85 4.14 -6.48
CA ALA A 114 19.05 3.80 -7.64
C ALA A 114 17.56 4.13 -7.42
N LEU A 115 17.02 3.84 -6.21
CA LEU A 115 15.66 4.17 -5.86
C LEU A 115 15.43 5.69 -5.88
N ARG A 116 16.34 6.46 -5.31
CA ARG A 116 16.27 7.94 -5.33
C ARG A 116 16.26 8.48 -6.74
N GLU A 117 17.19 8.04 -7.57
CA GLU A 117 17.26 8.45 -8.98
C GLU A 117 15.96 8.11 -9.73
N ALA A 118 15.42 6.91 -9.53
CA ALA A 118 14.17 6.50 -10.14
C ALA A 118 12.99 7.39 -9.74
N LEU A 119 12.89 7.77 -8.46
CA LEU A 119 11.82 8.65 -7.95
C LEU A 119 11.99 10.09 -8.44
N GLU A 120 13.20 10.64 -8.42
CA GLU A 120 13.49 12.02 -8.86
C GLU A 120 13.27 12.19 -10.37
N THR A 121 13.56 11.17 -11.17
CA THR A 121 13.35 11.18 -12.61
C THR A 121 11.93 10.77 -13.01
N GLY A 122 11.15 10.19 -12.09
CA GLY A 122 9.82 9.64 -12.37
C GLY A 122 9.87 8.43 -13.30
N ALA A 123 10.89 7.58 -13.18
CA ALA A 123 11.10 6.44 -14.07
C ALA A 123 9.92 5.45 -14.10
N PHE A 124 9.17 5.34 -13.00
CA PHE A 124 8.01 4.45 -12.87
C PHE A 124 6.66 5.19 -12.90
N ARG A 125 6.66 6.52 -13.07
CA ARG A 125 5.45 7.34 -13.04
C ARG A 125 4.41 6.87 -14.03
N GLN A 126 4.79 6.68 -15.28
CA GLN A 126 3.87 6.27 -16.33
C GLN A 126 3.28 4.89 -16.05
N GLN A 127 4.07 3.96 -15.53
CA GLN A 127 3.62 2.62 -15.16
C GLN A 127 2.56 2.66 -14.04
N VAL A 128 2.77 3.52 -13.05
CA VAL A 128 1.79 3.75 -11.97
C VAL A 128 0.51 4.38 -12.51
N ASP A 129 0.63 5.41 -13.34
CA ASP A 129 -0.53 6.09 -13.96
C ASP A 129 -1.36 5.13 -14.81
N ASP A 130 -0.71 4.31 -15.65
CA ASP A 130 -1.36 3.30 -16.47
C ASP A 130 -2.08 2.24 -15.59
N GLY A 131 -1.46 1.82 -14.49
CA GLY A 131 -2.05 0.88 -13.55
C GLY A 131 -3.28 1.46 -12.82
N ILE A 132 -3.22 2.72 -12.42
CA ILE A 132 -4.34 3.44 -11.80
C ILE A 132 -5.51 3.56 -12.80
N ASP A 133 -5.22 3.91 -14.05
CA ASP A 133 -6.22 4.05 -15.09
C ASP A 133 -6.85 2.70 -15.45
N TRP A 134 -6.03 1.65 -15.53
CA TRP A 134 -6.54 0.27 -15.69
C TRP A 134 -7.50 -0.12 -14.56
N ALA A 135 -7.13 0.13 -13.30
CA ALA A 135 -7.99 -0.17 -12.16
C ALA A 135 -9.33 0.58 -12.23
N ARG A 136 -9.32 1.85 -12.63
CA ARG A 136 -10.55 2.63 -12.86
C ARG A 136 -11.41 2.06 -13.97
N GLN A 137 -10.80 1.70 -15.12
CA GLN A 137 -11.51 1.10 -16.24
C GLN A 137 -12.10 -0.28 -15.88
N ALA A 138 -11.41 -1.05 -15.04
CA ALA A 138 -11.89 -2.31 -14.48
C ALA A 138 -13.01 -2.14 -13.44
N GLY A 139 -13.41 -0.90 -13.11
CA GLY A 139 -14.48 -0.60 -12.17
C GLY A 139 -14.08 -0.77 -10.69
N VAL A 140 -12.77 -0.75 -10.38
CA VAL A 140 -12.29 -0.79 -8.99
C VAL A 140 -12.66 0.52 -8.30
N THR A 141 -13.42 0.43 -7.20
CA THR A 141 -13.89 1.60 -6.43
C THR A 141 -13.32 1.63 -5.00
N GLY A 142 -12.49 0.66 -4.65
CA GLY A 142 -11.88 0.57 -3.32
C GLY A 142 -10.94 -0.61 -3.18
N VAL A 143 -10.25 -0.67 -2.06
CA VAL A 143 -9.25 -1.69 -1.74
C VAL A 143 -9.60 -2.42 -0.44
N PRO A 144 -9.23 -3.70 -0.31
CA PRO A 144 -8.65 -4.54 -1.36
C PRO A 144 -9.69 -4.96 -2.41
N THR A 145 -9.27 -5.05 -3.67
CA THR A 145 -10.03 -5.67 -4.74
C THR A 145 -9.17 -6.75 -5.39
N PHE A 146 -9.70 -7.96 -5.51
CA PHE A 146 -9.02 -9.09 -6.15
C PHE A 146 -9.66 -9.35 -7.51
N ILE A 147 -8.85 -9.30 -8.57
CA ILE A 147 -9.28 -9.68 -9.92
C ILE A 147 -8.68 -11.05 -10.23
N ILE A 148 -9.52 -12.03 -10.53
CA ILE A 148 -9.12 -13.41 -10.74
C ILE A 148 -9.34 -13.76 -12.21
N ALA A 149 -8.27 -14.17 -12.88
CA ALA A 149 -8.26 -14.58 -14.29
C ALA A 149 -8.92 -13.54 -15.22
N ASP A 150 -8.75 -12.25 -14.93
CA ASP A 150 -9.30 -11.10 -15.67
C ASP A 150 -10.84 -11.14 -15.88
N ARG A 151 -11.54 -11.89 -15.04
CA ARG A 151 -13.00 -12.14 -15.22
C ARG A 151 -13.81 -11.93 -13.95
N TRP A 152 -13.25 -12.19 -12.79
CA TRP A 152 -13.98 -12.17 -11.53
C TRP A 152 -13.37 -11.13 -10.59
N ALA A 153 -14.19 -10.21 -10.10
CA ALA A 153 -13.78 -9.24 -9.11
C ALA A 153 -14.39 -9.56 -7.74
N VAL A 154 -13.56 -9.63 -6.72
CA VAL A 154 -13.98 -9.76 -5.31
C VAL A 154 -13.51 -8.50 -4.58
N VAL A 155 -14.47 -7.73 -4.05
CA VAL A 155 -14.20 -6.48 -3.34
C VAL A 155 -14.23 -6.71 -1.84
N GLY A 156 -13.25 -6.17 -1.15
CA GLY A 156 -13.11 -6.26 0.31
C GLY A 156 -12.42 -7.54 0.79
N ALA A 157 -11.98 -7.51 2.05
CA ALA A 157 -11.45 -8.67 2.73
C ALA A 157 -12.61 -9.62 3.07
N GLN A 158 -12.62 -10.80 2.47
CA GLN A 158 -13.60 -11.85 2.72
C GLN A 158 -13.01 -12.85 3.72
N THR A 159 -13.84 -13.32 4.66
CA THR A 159 -13.46 -14.44 5.51
C THR A 159 -13.49 -15.72 4.67
N THR A 160 -12.38 -16.48 4.68
CA THR A 160 -12.38 -17.83 4.12
C THR A 160 -13.25 -18.72 5.00
N THR A 161 -14.48 -18.95 4.61
CA THR A 161 -15.27 -20.08 5.13
C THR A 161 -14.68 -21.34 4.53
N SER A 162 -13.92 -22.11 5.32
CA SER A 162 -13.54 -23.46 4.94
C SER A 162 -14.83 -24.29 4.92
N SER A 163 -15.42 -24.46 3.74
CA SER A 163 -16.44 -25.45 3.51
C SER A 163 -15.77 -26.80 3.47
N SER A 164 -15.67 -27.46 4.63
CA SER A 164 -15.39 -28.90 4.69
C SER A 164 -16.57 -29.64 4.07
N ARG A 165 -16.36 -30.24 2.89
CA ARG A 165 -17.12 -31.36 2.40
C ARG A 165 -16.16 -32.45 1.95
#